data_ebb120073fcc7ce3a4f2a346e34a2e77
#
_entry.id   ebb120073fcc7ce3a4f2a346e34a2e77
#
_cell.length_a   1.000
_cell.length_b   1.000
_cell.length_c   1.000
_cell.angle_alpha   90.00
_cell.angle_beta   90.00
_cell.angle_gamma   90.00
#
_symmetry.space_group_name_H-M   'P 1'
#
loop_
_entity.id
_entity.type
_entity.pdbx_description
1 polymer ?
#
loop_
_entity_poly.entity_id
_entity_poly.type
_entity_poly.pdbx_seq_one_letter_code
_entity_poly.pdbx_strand_id
1 'polypeptide(L)'
;MVGLHNVRDVNIEAAVTALRSLINSAERSAEAHAQRDYESSDGWVHPNNAARDIGTAFTQIMMLTDALGLTQTYAQIGKEYKEALDREQGLSATQTDPDGEVHLLAADPLRRFVASLEGVYGLKSLHVVSKAVVDVLRETQYAITDRNCFAEPPASEADVHHRVEAVLKCIFPDLRHTPPIAKAVKNFRPDTGLPSMRTLVEYKFIQEKADIDRVADEILADTRGYTSGDWDCFIFLIYETRRLKPEREWNVLLRECGTALNTQAIVICGEAPKPKLKQGPTQAKTSKPKT
;
A
#
# COMPACT_ATOMS: atom_id res chain seq x y z
N MET A 1 3.82 -1.91 48.56
CA MET A 1 3.28 -1.03 47.50
C MET A 1 4.45 -0.66 46.61
N VAL A 2 4.66 -1.41 45.54
CA VAL A 2 5.69 -1.14 44.52
C VAL A 2 5.08 -0.17 43.54
N GLY A 3 5.70 1.00 43.39
CA GLY A 3 5.22 2.09 42.56
C GLY A 3 4.99 1.66 41.13
N LEU A 4 3.80 1.97 40.63
CA LEU A 4 3.48 2.00 39.21
C LEU A 4 4.45 2.99 38.55
N HIS A 5 5.52 2.49 37.97
CA HIS A 5 6.33 3.26 37.05
C HIS A 5 5.39 3.69 35.91
N ASN A 6 5.27 5.00 35.73
CA ASN A 6 4.67 5.64 34.59
C ASN A 6 5.21 4.95 33.33
N VAL A 7 4.42 4.08 32.73
CA VAL A 7 4.64 3.63 31.36
C VAL A 7 4.54 4.92 30.53
N ARG A 8 5.68 5.50 30.17
CA ARG A 8 5.72 6.59 29.18
C ARG A 8 4.90 6.10 28.01
N ASP A 9 4.07 6.97 27.45
CA ASP A 9 3.28 6.67 26.26
C ASP A 9 4.19 6.20 25.12
N VAL A 10 4.46 4.89 25.11
CA VAL A 10 5.23 4.25 24.05
C VAL A 10 4.29 4.17 22.85
N ASN A 11 4.59 4.90 21.80
CA ASN A 11 3.83 4.79 20.57
C ASN A 11 4.20 3.47 19.88
N ILE A 12 3.52 2.39 20.28
CA ILE A 12 3.75 1.02 19.80
C ILE A 12 3.52 0.93 18.29
N GLU A 13 2.52 1.63 17.76
CA GLU A 13 2.22 1.66 16.33
C GLU A 13 3.38 2.24 15.53
N ALA A 14 3.93 3.37 15.97
CA ALA A 14 5.09 3.98 15.31
C ALA A 14 6.34 3.07 15.40
N ALA A 15 6.55 2.42 16.56
CA ALA A 15 7.68 1.51 16.76
C ALA A 15 7.58 0.28 15.85
N VAL A 16 6.41 -0.35 15.78
CA VAL A 16 6.17 -1.53 14.92
C VAL A 16 6.34 -1.16 13.45
N THR A 17 5.91 0.01 13.04
CA THR A 17 6.10 0.51 11.68
C THR A 17 7.56 0.71 11.33
N ALA A 18 8.34 1.32 12.23
CA ALA A 18 9.78 1.50 12.03
C ALA A 18 10.50 0.15 11.91
N LEU A 19 10.12 -0.82 12.74
CA LEU A 19 10.64 -2.20 12.69
C LEU A 19 10.37 -2.86 11.33
N ARG A 20 9.14 -2.78 10.81
CA ARG A 20 8.80 -3.32 9.49
C ARG A 20 9.62 -2.66 8.37
N SER A 21 9.78 -1.34 8.43
CA SER A 21 10.58 -0.61 7.44
C SER A 21 12.03 -1.09 7.40
N LEU A 22 12.62 -1.34 8.57
CA LEU A 22 13.99 -1.88 8.67
C LEU A 22 14.08 -3.30 8.12
N ILE A 23 13.15 -4.19 8.47
CA ILE A 23 13.11 -5.56 7.97
C ILE A 23 13.00 -5.57 6.46
N ASN A 24 12.04 -4.83 5.89
CA ASN A 24 11.84 -4.74 4.45
C ASN A 24 13.04 -4.10 3.71
N SER A 25 13.73 -3.14 4.34
CA SER A 25 14.97 -2.54 3.79
C SER A 25 16.09 -3.57 3.72
N ALA A 26 16.25 -4.36 4.80
CA ALA A 26 17.25 -5.40 4.88
C ALA A 26 17.05 -6.49 3.82
N GLU A 27 15.80 -6.95 3.63
CA GLU A 27 15.46 -7.97 2.64
C GLU A 27 15.71 -7.51 1.22
N ARG A 28 15.29 -6.29 0.87
CA ARG A 28 15.61 -5.71 -0.44
C ARG A 28 17.12 -5.60 -0.67
N SER A 29 17.87 -5.26 0.37
CA SER A 29 19.34 -5.20 0.29
C SER A 29 19.96 -6.57 0.08
N ALA A 30 19.42 -7.60 0.74
CA ALA A 30 19.87 -8.98 0.60
C ALA A 30 19.53 -9.54 -0.80
N GLU A 31 18.32 -9.32 -1.29
CA GLU A 31 17.87 -9.70 -2.62
C GLU A 31 18.70 -9.02 -3.72
N ALA A 32 18.89 -7.69 -3.63
CA ALA A 32 19.71 -6.94 -4.57
C ALA A 32 21.17 -7.41 -4.57
N HIS A 33 21.68 -7.91 -3.44
CA HIS A 33 23.02 -8.47 -3.36
C HIS A 33 23.11 -9.85 -4.02
N ALA A 34 22.09 -10.68 -3.86
CA ALA A 34 22.04 -12.03 -4.43
C ALA A 34 21.85 -12.04 -5.95
N GLN A 35 21.12 -11.05 -6.50
CA GLN A 35 20.82 -10.95 -7.94
C GLN A 35 21.94 -10.29 -8.76
N ARG A 36 23.06 -9.87 -8.15
CA ARG A 36 24.12 -9.20 -8.88
C ARG A 36 24.90 -10.15 -9.78
N ASP A 37 24.86 -9.85 -11.08
CA ASP A 37 25.93 -10.22 -12.00
C ASP A 37 27.21 -9.48 -11.60
N TYR A 38 28.26 -10.22 -11.28
CA TYR A 38 29.57 -9.71 -10.82
C TYR A 38 30.30 -8.83 -11.85
N GLU A 39 29.71 -8.56 -13.00
CA GLU A 39 30.37 -7.84 -14.13
C GLU A 39 30.03 -6.35 -14.23
N SER A 40 29.08 -5.79 -13.48
CA SER A 40 28.79 -4.36 -13.57
C SER A 40 29.43 -3.58 -12.41
N SER A 41 30.37 -2.72 -12.74
CA SER A 41 31.14 -1.89 -11.79
C SER A 41 30.36 -0.70 -11.21
N ASP A 42 29.12 -0.46 -11.63
CA ASP A 42 28.32 0.71 -11.24
C ASP A 42 27.23 0.35 -10.24
N GLY A 43 27.51 0.54 -8.99
CA GLY A 43 26.49 0.48 -7.93
C GLY A 43 26.86 -0.42 -6.75
N TRP A 44 27.71 0.07 -5.88
CA TRP A 44 28.03 -0.57 -4.60
C TRP A 44 26.83 -0.52 -3.64
N VAL A 45 26.01 -1.58 -3.60
CA VAL A 45 25.21 -1.85 -2.40
C VAL A 45 26.11 -2.62 -1.46
N HIS A 46 26.50 -2.02 -0.36
CA HIS A 46 27.39 -2.63 0.61
C HIS A 46 26.70 -3.90 1.18
N PRO A 47 27.34 -5.08 1.18
CA PRO A 47 26.77 -6.31 1.74
C PRO A 47 26.34 -6.14 3.22
N ASN A 48 26.91 -5.17 3.91
CA ASN A 48 26.60 -4.85 5.30
C ASN A 48 25.30 -4.08 5.53
N ASN A 49 24.57 -3.61 4.49
CA ASN A 49 23.35 -2.87 4.71
C ASN A 49 22.24 -3.74 5.28
N ALA A 50 22.08 -4.97 4.79
CA ALA A 50 21.12 -5.93 5.34
C ALA A 50 21.44 -6.24 6.81
N ALA A 51 22.69 -6.55 7.13
CA ALA A 51 23.13 -6.85 8.49
C ALA A 51 22.94 -5.67 9.43
N ARG A 52 23.22 -4.43 8.98
CA ARG A 52 23.02 -3.21 9.76
C ARG A 52 21.54 -2.99 10.09
N ASP A 53 20.67 -3.09 9.09
CA ASP A 53 19.24 -2.80 9.25
C ASP A 53 18.59 -3.88 10.14
N ILE A 54 18.94 -5.15 9.98
CA ILE A 54 18.51 -6.24 10.88
C ILE A 54 19.04 -6.07 12.30
N GLY A 55 20.31 -5.71 12.50
CA GLY A 55 20.87 -5.44 13.82
C GLY A 55 20.16 -4.27 14.51
N THR A 56 19.81 -3.23 13.74
CA THR A 56 19.01 -2.10 14.23
C THR A 56 17.59 -2.56 14.62
N ALA A 57 16.96 -3.41 13.82
CA ALA A 57 15.63 -3.94 14.11
C ALA A 57 15.62 -4.79 15.38
N PHE A 58 16.61 -5.68 15.57
CA PHE A 58 16.76 -6.44 16.85
C PHE A 58 16.92 -5.51 18.03
N THR A 59 17.75 -4.49 17.93
CA THR A 59 17.95 -3.50 19.01
C THR A 59 16.66 -2.77 19.35
N GLN A 60 15.93 -2.28 18.33
CA GLN A 60 14.68 -1.55 18.55
C GLN A 60 13.59 -2.42 19.17
N ILE A 61 13.42 -3.68 18.72
CA ILE A 61 12.41 -4.57 19.28
C ILE A 61 12.77 -4.98 20.73
N MET A 62 14.05 -5.14 21.05
CA MET A 62 14.49 -5.36 22.42
C MET A 62 14.18 -4.14 23.31
N MET A 63 14.49 -2.93 22.87
CA MET A 63 14.14 -1.71 23.60
C MET A 63 12.63 -1.57 23.80
N LEU A 64 11.83 -1.89 22.77
CA LEU A 64 10.37 -1.85 22.84
C LEU A 64 9.82 -2.86 23.85
N THR A 65 10.27 -4.10 23.81
CA THR A 65 9.82 -5.16 24.72
C THR A 65 10.24 -4.91 26.17
N ASP A 66 11.42 -4.32 26.39
CA ASP A 66 11.87 -3.87 27.71
C ASP A 66 10.96 -2.73 28.24
N ALA A 67 10.71 -1.71 27.44
CA ALA A 67 9.84 -0.60 27.78
C ALA A 67 8.39 -1.06 28.10
N LEU A 68 7.93 -2.13 27.47
CA LEU A 68 6.61 -2.74 27.71
C LEU A 68 6.61 -3.73 28.89
N GLY A 69 7.75 -4.00 29.52
CA GLY A 69 7.87 -4.96 30.62
C GLY A 69 7.73 -6.42 30.19
N LEU A 70 7.91 -6.74 28.90
CA LEU A 70 7.78 -8.08 28.33
C LEU A 70 9.08 -8.88 28.48
N THR A 71 9.50 -9.15 29.71
CA THR A 71 10.81 -9.76 30.04
C THR A 71 11.08 -11.09 29.36
N GLN A 72 10.08 -11.97 29.25
CA GLN A 72 10.24 -13.27 28.58
C GLN A 72 10.45 -13.09 27.07
N THR A 73 9.70 -12.18 26.45
CA THR A 73 9.83 -11.86 25.02
C THR A 73 11.18 -11.21 24.75
N TYR A 74 11.63 -10.30 25.61
CA TYR A 74 12.98 -9.72 25.54
C TYR A 74 14.07 -10.79 25.54
N ALA A 75 14.01 -11.74 26.48
CA ALA A 75 14.98 -12.83 26.58
C ALA A 75 14.96 -13.72 25.32
N GLN A 76 13.76 -14.01 24.77
CA GLN A 76 13.64 -14.81 23.56
C GLN A 76 14.23 -14.09 22.35
N ILE A 77 13.97 -12.78 22.20
CA ILE A 77 14.54 -11.97 21.11
C ILE A 77 16.07 -11.95 21.22
N GLY A 78 16.61 -11.78 22.44
CA GLY A 78 18.06 -11.82 22.68
C GLY A 78 18.70 -13.15 22.28
N LYS A 79 18.00 -14.26 22.49
CA LYS A 79 18.43 -15.58 22.05
C LYS A 79 18.47 -15.69 20.54
N GLU A 80 17.38 -15.32 19.86
CA GLU A 80 17.29 -15.31 18.38
C GLU A 80 18.35 -14.41 17.74
N TYR A 81 18.62 -13.24 18.35
CA TYR A 81 19.67 -12.34 17.91
C TYR A 81 21.05 -12.98 17.98
N LYS A 82 21.36 -13.65 19.11
CA LYS A 82 22.63 -14.36 19.28
C LYS A 82 22.76 -15.52 18.29
N GLU A 83 21.73 -16.33 18.12
CA GLU A 83 21.70 -17.40 17.12
C GLU A 83 21.90 -16.89 15.69
N ALA A 84 21.35 -15.70 15.38
CA ALA A 84 21.56 -15.09 14.08
C ALA A 84 23.01 -14.60 13.89
N LEU A 85 23.66 -14.07 14.95
CA LEU A 85 25.07 -13.65 14.91
C LEU A 85 26.04 -14.85 14.77
N ASP A 86 25.68 -15.98 15.35
CA ASP A 86 26.50 -17.19 15.34
C ASP A 86 26.49 -17.96 14.00
N ARG A 87 25.64 -17.56 13.03
CA ARG A 87 25.61 -18.13 11.67
C ARG A 87 26.86 -17.71 10.88
N GLU A 88 27.27 -18.51 9.91
CA GLU A 88 28.47 -18.28 9.08
C GLU A 88 28.49 -16.88 8.44
N GLN A 89 27.33 -16.40 7.94
CA GLN A 89 27.20 -15.04 7.37
C GLN A 89 26.57 -14.05 8.36
N GLY A 90 26.43 -14.41 9.62
CA GLY A 90 25.83 -13.59 10.66
C GLY A 90 24.42 -13.12 10.31
N LEU A 91 24.15 -11.83 10.51
CA LEU A 91 22.85 -11.22 10.26
C LEU A 91 22.48 -11.10 8.77
N SER A 92 23.45 -11.26 7.87
CA SER A 92 23.22 -11.25 6.42
C SER A 92 23.02 -12.63 5.80
N ALA A 93 22.95 -13.68 6.61
CA ALA A 93 22.72 -15.05 6.16
C ALA A 93 21.40 -15.18 5.40
N THR A 94 21.47 -15.67 4.16
CA THR A 94 20.33 -15.86 3.27
C THR A 94 20.13 -17.34 2.93
N GLN A 95 18.92 -17.69 2.55
CA GLN A 95 18.55 -18.95 1.96
C GLN A 95 17.77 -18.68 0.67
N THR A 96 18.09 -19.41 -0.38
CA THR A 96 17.32 -19.38 -1.63
C THR A 96 16.40 -20.57 -1.65
N ASP A 97 15.11 -20.33 -1.93
CA ASP A 97 14.13 -21.39 -2.07
C ASP A 97 14.18 -22.04 -3.48
N PRO A 98 13.42 -23.14 -3.72
CA PRO A 98 13.39 -23.78 -5.02
C PRO A 98 12.88 -22.91 -6.16
N ASP A 99 12.09 -21.87 -5.87
CA ASP A 99 11.53 -20.94 -6.84
C ASP A 99 12.50 -19.77 -7.15
N GLY A 100 13.66 -19.75 -6.47
CA GLY A 100 14.72 -18.76 -6.66
C GLY A 100 14.55 -17.49 -5.81
N GLU A 101 13.59 -17.45 -4.89
CA GLU A 101 13.43 -16.32 -3.97
C GLU A 101 14.50 -16.36 -2.87
N VAL A 102 15.07 -15.20 -2.57
CA VAL A 102 16.11 -15.04 -1.56
C VAL A 102 15.48 -14.57 -0.25
N HIS A 103 15.65 -15.37 0.80
CA HIS A 103 15.13 -15.10 2.14
C HIS A 103 16.24 -14.76 3.12
N LEU A 104 16.13 -13.64 3.82
CA LEU A 104 17.05 -13.25 4.87
C LEU A 104 16.67 -13.97 6.18
N LEU A 105 17.48 -14.96 6.60
CA LEU A 105 17.15 -15.84 7.72
C LEU A 105 16.92 -15.12 9.06
N ALA A 106 17.60 -13.99 9.28
CA ALA A 106 17.45 -13.21 10.50
C ALA A 106 16.18 -12.33 10.51
N ALA A 107 15.48 -12.19 9.37
CA ALA A 107 14.22 -11.46 9.28
C ALA A 107 13.03 -12.25 9.84
N ASP A 108 13.03 -13.57 9.72
CA ASP A 108 11.92 -14.42 10.14
C ASP A 108 11.52 -14.30 11.62
N PRO A 109 12.45 -14.40 12.59
CA PRO A 109 12.10 -14.20 13.99
C PRO A 109 11.56 -12.78 14.24
N LEU A 110 12.13 -11.75 13.61
CA LEU A 110 11.66 -10.37 13.74
C LEU A 110 10.23 -10.20 13.21
N ARG A 111 9.91 -10.77 12.06
CA ARG A 111 8.55 -10.77 11.52
C ARG A 111 7.54 -11.43 12.47
N ARG A 112 7.89 -12.58 13.07
CA ARG A 112 7.03 -13.26 14.05
C ARG A 112 6.77 -12.41 15.28
N PHE A 113 7.80 -11.72 15.81
CA PHE A 113 7.65 -10.83 16.96
C PHE A 113 6.79 -9.60 16.61
N VAL A 114 7.01 -8.98 15.45
CA VAL A 114 6.21 -7.86 14.96
C VAL A 114 4.75 -8.28 14.81
N ALA A 115 4.46 -9.40 14.15
CA ALA A 115 3.10 -9.91 13.99
C ALA A 115 2.42 -10.23 15.34
N SER A 116 3.20 -10.75 16.31
CA SER A 116 2.68 -11.02 17.66
C SER A 116 2.32 -9.73 18.40
N LEU A 117 3.16 -8.70 18.33
CA LEU A 117 2.86 -7.39 18.92
C LEU A 117 1.61 -6.78 18.30
N GLU A 118 1.47 -6.85 16.98
CA GLU A 118 0.28 -6.37 16.28
C GLU A 118 -0.98 -7.10 16.73
N GLY A 119 -0.92 -8.42 16.86
CA GLY A 119 -2.04 -9.24 17.34
C GLY A 119 -2.46 -8.88 18.77
N VAL A 120 -1.49 -8.75 19.69
CA VAL A 120 -1.74 -8.46 21.10
C VAL A 120 -2.29 -7.05 21.32
N TYR A 121 -1.72 -6.07 20.64
CA TYR A 121 -2.12 -4.65 20.81
C TYR A 121 -3.24 -4.22 19.87
N GLY A 122 -3.79 -5.14 19.07
CA GLY A 122 -4.86 -4.83 18.13
C GLY A 122 -4.43 -3.79 17.09
N LEU A 123 -3.12 -3.68 16.84
CA LEU A 123 -2.57 -2.80 15.84
C LEU A 123 -3.01 -3.35 14.48
N LYS A 124 -4.15 -2.89 14.00
CA LYS A 124 -4.49 -3.05 12.60
C LYS A 124 -3.47 -2.21 11.85
N SER A 125 -2.41 -2.84 11.40
CA SER A 125 -1.38 -2.15 10.66
C SER A 125 -1.91 -1.74 9.29
N LEU A 126 -2.66 -0.65 9.26
CA LEU A 126 -2.46 0.27 8.16
C LEU A 126 -1.03 0.75 8.34
N HIS A 127 -0.12 0.23 7.56
CA HIS A 127 1.26 0.71 7.55
C HIS A 127 1.22 2.24 7.61
N VAL A 128 2.10 2.89 8.39
CA VAL A 128 2.28 4.36 8.34
C VAL A 128 2.45 4.82 6.89
N VAL A 129 3.05 3.97 6.07
CA VAL A 129 3.18 4.10 4.63
C VAL A 129 1.82 4.15 3.94
N SER A 130 0.91 3.20 4.22
CA SER A 130 -0.43 3.23 3.62
C SER A 130 -1.26 4.38 4.16
N LYS A 131 -1.06 4.78 5.42
CA LYS A 131 -1.71 5.96 5.98
C LYS A 131 -1.30 7.23 5.24
N ALA A 132 -0.01 7.43 4.96
CA ALA A 132 0.45 8.58 4.18
C ALA A 132 -0.19 8.60 2.78
N VAL A 133 -0.29 7.45 2.12
CA VAL A 133 -1.00 7.33 0.82
C VAL A 133 -2.49 7.64 0.99
N VAL A 134 -3.14 7.11 2.02
CA VAL A 134 -4.54 7.37 2.33
C VAL A 134 -4.80 8.85 2.56
N ASP A 135 -3.96 9.52 3.35
CA ASP A 135 -4.10 10.95 3.63
C ASP A 135 -3.96 11.77 2.34
N VAL A 136 -2.95 11.47 1.50
CA VAL A 136 -2.79 12.10 0.19
C VAL A 136 -4.01 11.84 -0.71
N LEU A 137 -4.49 10.61 -0.80
CA LEU A 137 -5.66 10.28 -1.63
C LEU A 137 -6.92 11.01 -1.18
N ARG A 138 -7.13 11.20 0.12
CA ARG A 138 -8.25 12.00 0.65
C ARG A 138 -8.17 13.46 0.21
N GLU A 139 -6.98 14.04 0.27
CA GLU A 139 -6.75 15.44 -0.14
C GLU A 139 -6.86 15.62 -1.65
N THR A 140 -6.73 14.55 -2.46
CA THR A 140 -6.95 14.67 -3.92
C THR A 140 -8.37 15.13 -4.26
N GLN A 141 -9.36 14.94 -3.37
CA GLN A 141 -10.71 15.44 -3.56
C GLN A 141 -10.71 16.93 -3.90
N TYR A 142 -9.93 17.74 -3.20
CA TYR A 142 -9.86 19.18 -3.46
C TYR A 142 -9.24 19.49 -4.82
N ALA A 143 -8.17 18.80 -5.18
CA ALA A 143 -7.49 19.02 -6.46
C ALA A 143 -8.34 18.62 -7.67
N ILE A 144 -8.96 17.43 -7.63
CA ILE A 144 -9.70 16.89 -8.78
C ILE A 144 -11.09 17.53 -9.00
N THR A 145 -11.61 18.22 -7.98
CA THR A 145 -12.89 18.94 -8.06
C THR A 145 -12.72 20.46 -8.20
N ASP A 146 -11.48 20.96 -8.11
CA ASP A 146 -11.23 22.40 -8.23
C ASP A 146 -11.51 22.90 -9.66
N ARG A 147 -12.43 23.86 -9.76
CA ARG A 147 -12.84 24.49 -11.02
C ARG A 147 -11.75 25.33 -11.68
N ASN A 148 -10.73 25.74 -10.93
CA ASN A 148 -9.57 26.42 -11.48
C ASN A 148 -8.62 25.45 -12.19
N CYS A 149 -8.57 24.20 -11.73
CA CYS A 149 -7.77 23.14 -12.34
C CYS A 149 -8.53 22.42 -13.47
N PHE A 150 -9.83 22.17 -13.25
CA PHE A 150 -10.69 21.43 -14.18
C PHE A 150 -12.04 22.12 -14.37
N ALA A 151 -12.35 22.54 -15.58
CA ALA A 151 -13.59 23.27 -15.90
C ALA A 151 -14.87 22.51 -15.52
N GLU A 152 -14.84 21.17 -15.65
CA GLU A 152 -15.96 20.28 -15.32
C GLU A 152 -15.55 19.22 -14.28
N PRO A 153 -16.50 18.72 -13.46
CA PRO A 153 -16.22 17.63 -12.55
C PRO A 153 -15.84 16.35 -13.29
N PRO A 154 -15.22 15.35 -12.61
CA PRO A 154 -14.97 14.04 -13.21
C PRO A 154 -16.28 13.44 -13.76
N ALA A 155 -16.24 12.92 -14.98
CA ALA A 155 -17.40 12.34 -15.65
C ALA A 155 -17.34 10.82 -15.81
N SER A 156 -16.21 10.21 -15.43
CA SER A 156 -15.97 8.78 -15.55
C SER A 156 -14.86 8.33 -14.58
N GLU A 157 -14.72 7.03 -14.42
CA GLU A 157 -13.63 6.39 -13.69
C GLU A 157 -12.26 6.79 -14.28
N ALA A 158 -12.13 6.80 -15.60
CA ALA A 158 -10.92 7.22 -16.29
C ALA A 158 -10.55 8.69 -16.00
N ASP A 159 -11.54 9.58 -15.86
CA ASP A 159 -11.28 10.99 -15.49
C ASP A 159 -10.76 11.07 -14.05
N VAL A 160 -11.34 10.31 -13.11
CA VAL A 160 -10.88 10.24 -11.72
C VAL A 160 -9.46 9.71 -11.68
N HIS A 161 -9.20 8.58 -12.33
CA HIS A 161 -7.88 7.96 -12.43
C HIS A 161 -6.84 8.97 -12.93
N HIS A 162 -7.07 9.57 -14.08
CA HIS A 162 -6.14 10.51 -14.70
C HIS A 162 -5.81 11.71 -13.78
N ARG A 163 -6.83 12.30 -13.15
CA ARG A 163 -6.65 13.47 -12.27
C ARG A 163 -5.93 13.10 -10.97
N VAL A 164 -6.28 12.00 -10.36
CA VAL A 164 -5.62 11.53 -9.12
C VAL A 164 -4.18 11.15 -9.40
N GLU A 165 -3.90 10.41 -10.47
CA GLU A 165 -2.51 10.08 -10.84
C GLU A 165 -1.66 11.32 -11.10
N ALA A 166 -2.21 12.38 -11.68
CA ALA A 166 -1.49 13.63 -11.88
C ALA A 166 -1.01 14.23 -10.55
N VAL A 167 -1.83 14.16 -9.50
CA VAL A 167 -1.45 14.60 -8.14
C VAL A 167 -0.44 13.63 -7.53
N LEU A 168 -0.69 12.32 -7.61
CA LEU A 168 0.19 11.32 -7.03
C LEU A 168 1.60 11.35 -7.64
N LYS A 169 1.74 11.61 -8.94
CA LYS A 169 3.04 11.75 -9.63
C LYS A 169 3.90 12.90 -9.09
N CYS A 170 3.26 13.95 -8.55
CA CYS A 170 4.00 15.04 -7.91
C CYS A 170 4.66 14.62 -6.58
N ILE A 171 4.12 13.58 -5.93
CA ILE A 171 4.52 13.14 -4.59
C ILE A 171 5.32 11.84 -4.66
N PHE A 172 4.93 10.92 -5.54
CA PHE A 172 5.51 9.59 -5.71
C PHE A 172 6.15 9.47 -7.11
N PRO A 173 7.44 9.79 -7.26
CA PRO A 173 8.10 9.81 -8.57
C PRO A 173 8.24 8.42 -9.20
N ASP A 174 8.16 7.35 -8.40
CA ASP A 174 8.22 5.95 -8.82
C ASP A 174 6.85 5.35 -9.19
N LEU A 175 5.78 6.17 -9.21
CA LEU A 175 4.44 5.75 -9.60
C LEU A 175 4.45 5.01 -10.94
N ARG A 176 3.78 3.86 -10.96
CA ARG A 176 3.58 3.03 -12.16
C ARG A 176 2.12 3.04 -12.55
N HIS A 177 1.83 3.43 -13.78
CA HIS A 177 0.51 3.32 -14.39
C HIS A 177 0.25 1.86 -14.79
N THR A 178 -0.87 1.30 -14.38
CA THR A 178 -1.32 -0.07 -14.68
C THR A 178 -0.21 -1.14 -14.54
N PRO A 179 0.42 -1.29 -13.36
CA PRO A 179 1.49 -2.26 -13.19
C PRO A 179 0.96 -3.70 -13.39
N PRO A 180 1.65 -4.54 -14.14
CA PRO A 180 1.21 -5.92 -14.31
C PRO A 180 1.47 -6.73 -13.03
N ILE A 181 0.45 -7.49 -12.59
CA ILE A 181 0.59 -8.54 -11.58
C ILE A 181 0.50 -9.87 -12.31
N ALA A 182 1.64 -10.54 -12.43
CA ALA A 182 1.70 -11.83 -13.09
C ALA A 182 1.04 -12.91 -12.23
N LYS A 183 0.17 -13.72 -12.84
CA LYS A 183 -0.41 -14.94 -12.27
C LYS A 183 -0.31 -16.05 -13.29
N ALA A 184 -0.33 -17.29 -12.84
CA ALA A 184 -0.15 -18.46 -13.69
C ALA A 184 -1.10 -18.54 -14.91
N VAL A 185 -2.32 -18.00 -14.80
CA VAL A 185 -3.35 -18.10 -15.86
C VAL A 185 -3.74 -16.75 -16.45
N LYS A 186 -3.65 -15.65 -15.67
CA LYS A 186 -4.14 -14.33 -16.08
C LYS A 186 -3.29 -13.23 -15.43
N ASN A 187 -2.89 -12.25 -16.21
CA ASN A 187 -2.29 -11.03 -15.67
C ASN A 187 -3.39 -10.08 -15.20
N PHE A 188 -3.26 -9.61 -13.99
CA PHE A 188 -4.08 -8.53 -13.46
C PHE A 188 -3.36 -7.20 -13.63
N ARG A 189 -4.10 -6.12 -13.76
CA ARG A 189 -3.56 -4.78 -13.97
C ARG A 189 -4.35 -3.80 -13.11
N PRO A 190 -3.93 -3.59 -11.85
CA PRO A 190 -4.48 -2.50 -11.05
C PRO A 190 -4.16 -1.16 -11.71
N ASP A 191 -4.98 -0.16 -11.47
CA ASP A 191 -4.87 1.13 -12.13
C ASP A 191 -3.55 1.84 -11.83
N THR A 192 -3.15 1.88 -10.57
CA THR A 192 -1.93 2.58 -10.14
C THR A 192 -1.15 1.76 -9.12
N GLY A 193 0.17 1.72 -9.28
CA GLY A 193 1.10 1.17 -8.29
C GLY A 193 2.07 2.21 -7.76
N LEU A 194 2.32 2.17 -6.46
CA LEU A 194 3.29 2.97 -5.75
C LEU A 194 4.35 2.04 -5.16
N PRO A 195 5.42 1.69 -5.89
CA PRO A 195 6.40 0.67 -5.48
C PRO A 195 7.09 1.01 -4.16
N SER A 196 7.53 2.25 -3.96
CA SER A 196 8.14 2.70 -2.71
C SER A 196 7.23 2.54 -1.49
N MET A 197 5.93 2.56 -1.71
CA MET A 197 4.89 2.41 -0.70
C MET A 197 4.27 1.01 -0.71
N ARG A 198 4.72 0.10 -1.58
CA ARG A 198 4.17 -1.24 -1.79
C ARG A 198 2.63 -1.24 -1.82
N THR A 199 2.05 -0.19 -2.43
CA THR A 199 0.62 0.10 -2.42
C THR A 199 0.07 0.11 -3.83
N LEU A 200 -1.05 -0.60 -4.03
CA LEU A 200 -1.87 -0.53 -5.23
C LEU A 200 -3.07 0.37 -4.98
N VAL A 201 -3.48 1.10 -6.00
CA VAL A 201 -4.69 1.92 -5.98
C VAL A 201 -5.56 1.55 -7.18
N GLU A 202 -6.83 1.33 -6.92
CA GLU A 202 -7.87 1.09 -7.91
C GLU A 202 -8.91 2.19 -7.79
N TYR A 203 -9.40 2.70 -8.92
CA TYR A 203 -10.40 3.76 -8.93
C TYR A 203 -11.76 3.19 -9.25
N LYS A 204 -12.80 3.76 -8.64
CA LYS A 204 -14.19 3.44 -8.94
C LYS A 204 -15.01 4.71 -9.03
N PHE A 205 -15.99 4.72 -9.90
CA PHE A 205 -16.86 5.87 -10.15
C PHE A 205 -18.32 5.47 -9.95
N ILE A 206 -19.01 6.21 -9.08
CA ILE A 206 -20.42 6.02 -8.77
C ILE A 206 -21.16 7.30 -9.10
N GLN A 207 -22.00 7.24 -10.11
CA GLN A 207 -22.84 8.36 -10.53
C GLN A 207 -24.17 8.36 -9.80
N GLU A 208 -24.78 7.19 -9.64
CA GLU A 208 -26.09 7.04 -9.04
C GLU A 208 -26.18 5.79 -8.14
N LYS A 209 -27.25 5.68 -7.37
CA LYS A 209 -27.42 4.56 -6.42
C LYS A 209 -27.42 3.18 -7.09
N ALA A 210 -27.87 3.09 -8.35
CA ALA A 210 -27.88 1.86 -9.11
C ALA A 210 -26.46 1.31 -9.43
N ASP A 211 -25.43 2.16 -9.39
CA ASP A 211 -24.04 1.75 -9.63
C ASP A 211 -23.43 1.00 -8.44
N ILE A 212 -23.99 1.12 -7.24
CA ILE A 212 -23.39 0.61 -6.00
C ILE A 212 -23.16 -0.88 -6.06
N ASP A 213 -24.16 -1.66 -6.48
CA ASP A 213 -24.07 -3.13 -6.49
C ASP A 213 -23.03 -3.59 -7.54
N ARG A 214 -23.02 -2.96 -8.71
CA ARG A 214 -22.01 -3.22 -9.75
C ARG A 214 -20.59 -2.95 -9.24
N VAL A 215 -20.38 -1.80 -8.62
CA VAL A 215 -19.06 -1.42 -8.08
C VAL A 215 -18.65 -2.35 -6.93
N ALA A 216 -19.60 -2.80 -6.10
CA ALA A 216 -19.32 -3.78 -5.07
C ALA A 216 -18.81 -5.12 -5.67
N ASP A 217 -19.48 -5.61 -6.71
CA ASP A 217 -19.07 -6.85 -7.41
C ASP A 217 -17.68 -6.71 -8.05
N GLU A 218 -17.39 -5.55 -8.67
CA GLU A 218 -16.07 -5.26 -9.24
C GLU A 218 -14.98 -5.26 -8.15
N ILE A 219 -15.21 -4.59 -7.02
CA ILE A 219 -14.30 -4.57 -5.87
C ILE A 219 -14.02 -5.99 -5.37
N LEU A 220 -15.05 -6.84 -5.26
CA LEU A 220 -14.90 -8.22 -4.85
C LEU A 220 -14.09 -9.08 -5.84
N ALA A 221 -14.26 -8.82 -7.13
CA ALA A 221 -13.48 -9.49 -8.18
C ALA A 221 -12.02 -9.09 -8.14
N ASP A 222 -11.74 -7.79 -7.97
CA ASP A 222 -10.40 -7.22 -7.94
C ASP A 222 -9.61 -7.70 -6.71
N THR A 223 -10.23 -7.73 -5.52
CA THR A 223 -9.57 -8.21 -4.29
C THR A 223 -9.06 -9.64 -4.39
N ARG A 224 -9.72 -10.50 -5.14
CA ARG A 224 -9.29 -11.89 -5.37
C ARG A 224 -8.11 -11.99 -6.34
N GLY A 225 -7.96 -11.02 -7.24
CA GLY A 225 -6.94 -11.01 -8.29
C GLY A 225 -5.60 -10.46 -7.86
N TYR A 226 -5.58 -9.51 -6.93
CA TYR A 226 -4.42 -8.66 -6.65
C TYR A 226 -3.52 -9.14 -5.51
N THR A 227 -3.55 -10.42 -5.15
CA THR A 227 -2.58 -10.98 -4.19
C THR A 227 -1.21 -11.12 -4.85
N SER A 228 -0.16 -10.51 -4.27
CA SER A 228 1.22 -10.59 -4.77
C SER A 228 2.18 -10.32 -3.61
N GLY A 229 3.36 -10.93 -3.63
CA GLY A 229 4.42 -10.67 -2.67
C GLY A 229 5.03 -9.26 -2.77
N ASP A 230 4.84 -8.59 -3.92
CA ASP A 230 5.42 -7.26 -4.18
C ASP A 230 4.62 -6.12 -3.54
N TRP A 231 3.37 -6.37 -3.15
CA TRP A 231 2.42 -5.36 -2.71
C TRP A 231 1.82 -5.71 -1.35
N ASP A 232 1.85 -4.76 -0.40
CA ASP A 232 1.37 -4.96 0.97
C ASP A 232 0.01 -4.33 1.23
N CYS A 233 -0.39 -3.35 0.42
CA CYS A 233 -1.62 -2.59 0.59
C CYS A 233 -2.38 -2.44 -0.71
N PHE A 234 -3.72 -2.48 -0.61
CA PHE A 234 -4.60 -2.27 -1.74
C PHE A 234 -5.70 -1.27 -1.37
N ILE A 235 -5.78 -0.15 -2.09
CA ILE A 235 -6.71 0.94 -1.80
C ILE A 235 -7.69 1.09 -2.96
N PHE A 236 -8.98 1.02 -2.65
CA PHE A 236 -10.05 1.44 -3.56
C PHE A 236 -10.37 2.90 -3.32
N LEU A 237 -10.12 3.76 -4.30
CA LEU A 237 -10.57 5.15 -4.29
C LEU A 237 -11.89 5.25 -5.03
N ILE A 238 -12.96 5.47 -4.31
CA ILE A 238 -14.33 5.53 -4.82
C ILE A 238 -14.75 7.00 -4.92
N TYR A 239 -14.97 7.48 -6.15
CA TYR A 239 -15.53 8.80 -6.37
C TYR A 239 -17.05 8.70 -6.49
N GLU A 240 -17.75 9.46 -5.66
CA GLU A 240 -19.20 9.60 -5.71
C GLU A 240 -19.59 11.01 -6.20
N THR A 241 -20.51 11.10 -7.16
CA THR A 241 -21.03 12.41 -7.64
C THR A 241 -21.87 13.15 -6.61
N ARG A 242 -22.28 12.46 -5.57
CA ARG A 242 -22.92 12.93 -4.34
C ARG A 242 -22.75 11.84 -3.29
N ARG A 243 -22.90 12.16 -2.03
CA ARG A 243 -22.78 11.13 -0.99
C ARG A 243 -23.90 10.09 -1.11
N LEU A 244 -23.54 8.88 -1.54
CA LEU A 244 -24.46 7.77 -1.80
C LEU A 244 -24.32 6.65 -0.77
N LYS A 245 -23.07 6.31 -0.37
CA LYS A 245 -22.78 5.23 0.58
C LYS A 245 -21.65 5.65 1.54
N PRO A 246 -21.81 5.44 2.86
CA PRO A 246 -20.77 5.75 3.83
C PRO A 246 -19.51 4.89 3.61
N GLU A 247 -18.32 5.49 3.70
CA GLU A 247 -17.02 4.80 3.57
C GLU A 247 -16.90 3.58 4.49
N ARG A 248 -17.45 3.67 5.71
CA ARG A 248 -17.45 2.55 6.66
C ARG A 248 -18.11 1.29 6.12
N GLU A 249 -19.14 1.41 5.26
CA GLU A 249 -19.86 0.27 4.70
C GLU A 249 -19.03 -0.43 3.63
N TRP A 250 -18.29 0.30 2.82
CA TRP A 250 -17.30 -0.25 1.91
C TRP A 250 -16.19 -0.99 2.65
N ASN A 251 -15.71 -0.42 3.75
CA ASN A 251 -14.69 -1.07 4.58
C ASN A 251 -15.23 -2.29 5.35
N VAL A 252 -16.53 -2.37 5.63
CA VAL A 252 -17.18 -3.60 6.14
C VAL A 252 -17.17 -4.69 5.08
N LEU A 253 -17.60 -4.38 3.85
CA LEU A 253 -17.58 -5.31 2.72
C LEU A 253 -16.18 -5.91 2.50
N LEU A 254 -15.14 -5.08 2.47
CA LEU A 254 -13.76 -5.53 2.29
C LEU A 254 -13.29 -6.46 3.40
N ARG A 255 -13.68 -6.22 4.66
CA ARG A 255 -13.34 -7.10 5.79
C ARG A 255 -14.03 -8.45 5.70
N GLU A 256 -15.28 -8.48 5.26
CA GLU A 256 -16.06 -9.71 5.10
C GLU A 256 -15.50 -10.60 4.00
N CYS A 257 -14.80 -10.02 3.02
CA CYS A 257 -14.20 -10.76 1.91
C CYS A 257 -12.90 -11.49 2.26
N GLY A 258 -12.31 -11.25 3.45
CA GLY A 258 -11.11 -11.96 3.91
C GLY A 258 -9.90 -11.75 3.01
N THR A 259 -9.61 -10.51 2.63
CA THR A 259 -8.49 -10.21 1.73
C THR A 259 -7.13 -10.45 2.38
N ALA A 260 -6.18 -11.04 1.64
CA ALA A 260 -4.83 -11.32 2.11
C ALA A 260 -3.97 -10.05 2.27
N LEU A 261 -4.31 -8.96 1.58
CA LEU A 261 -3.65 -7.65 1.66
C LEU A 261 -4.40 -6.72 2.61
N ASN A 262 -3.69 -5.74 3.17
CA ASN A 262 -4.32 -4.60 3.84
C ASN A 262 -5.14 -3.83 2.81
N THR A 263 -6.44 -4.09 2.79
CA THR A 263 -7.37 -3.51 1.81
C THR A 263 -8.24 -2.48 2.48
N GLN A 264 -8.33 -1.30 1.88
CA GLN A 264 -9.13 -0.19 2.39
C GLN A 264 -9.88 0.51 1.26
N ALA A 265 -11.10 0.94 1.52
CA ALA A 265 -11.83 1.86 0.68
C ALA A 265 -11.73 3.29 1.22
N ILE A 266 -11.57 4.24 0.31
CA ILE A 266 -11.64 5.68 0.54
C ILE A 266 -12.75 6.22 -0.34
N VAL A 267 -13.67 6.99 0.23
CA VAL A 267 -14.74 7.64 -0.51
C VAL A 267 -14.48 9.14 -0.59
N ILE A 268 -14.34 9.63 -1.81
CA ILE A 268 -14.29 11.07 -2.10
C ILE A 268 -15.58 11.48 -2.82
N CYS A 269 -16.10 12.63 -2.46
CA CYS A 269 -17.38 13.09 -2.96
C CYS A 269 -17.20 14.41 -3.74
N GLY A 270 -17.80 14.47 -4.92
CA GLY A 270 -17.80 15.66 -5.76
C GLY A 270 -19.18 15.96 -6.33
N GLU A 271 -19.20 16.54 -7.50
CA GLU A 271 -20.42 16.89 -8.22
C GLU A 271 -20.65 15.96 -9.42
N ALA A 272 -21.91 15.80 -9.82
CA ALA A 272 -22.23 15.13 -11.04
C ALA A 272 -21.80 15.97 -12.27
N PRO A 273 -21.31 15.34 -13.35
CA PRO A 273 -21.07 16.05 -14.59
C PRO A 273 -22.38 16.65 -15.13
N LYS A 274 -22.31 17.83 -15.70
CA LYS A 274 -23.48 18.44 -16.34
C LYS A 274 -23.96 17.57 -17.51
N PRO A 275 -25.27 17.35 -17.65
CA PRO A 275 -25.77 16.59 -18.78
C PRO A 275 -25.35 17.30 -20.08
N LYS A 276 -24.69 16.56 -20.97
CA LYS A 276 -24.37 17.07 -22.31
C LYS A 276 -25.69 17.44 -22.98
N LEU A 277 -25.91 18.73 -23.24
CA LEU A 277 -27.01 19.19 -24.09
C LEU A 277 -26.90 18.43 -25.41
N LYS A 278 -27.90 17.60 -25.72
CA LYS A 278 -28.00 16.97 -27.03
C LYS A 278 -28.00 18.11 -28.06
N GLN A 279 -26.94 18.26 -28.83
CA GLN A 279 -26.94 19.15 -29.97
C GLN A 279 -28.10 18.71 -30.86
N GLY A 280 -29.12 19.56 -30.95
CA GLY A 280 -30.23 19.30 -31.85
C GLY A 280 -29.72 19.07 -33.28
N PRO A 281 -30.45 18.31 -34.10
CA PRO A 281 -30.02 17.99 -35.45
C PRO A 281 -29.65 19.29 -36.19
N THR A 282 -28.41 19.36 -36.63
CA THR A 282 -27.88 20.47 -37.45
C THR A 282 -28.80 20.63 -38.64
N GLN A 283 -29.55 21.75 -38.72
CA GLN A 283 -30.39 22.06 -39.87
C GLN A 283 -29.51 22.02 -41.12
N ALA A 284 -29.83 21.09 -42.01
CA ALA A 284 -29.21 20.99 -43.31
C ALA A 284 -29.38 22.32 -44.03
N LYS A 285 -28.29 22.97 -44.37
CA LYS A 285 -28.28 24.16 -45.21
C LYS A 285 -28.91 23.78 -46.53
N THR A 286 -30.13 24.25 -46.76
CA THR A 286 -30.79 24.19 -48.07
C THR A 286 -29.94 24.96 -49.06
N SER A 287 -29.38 24.25 -50.01
CA SER A 287 -28.70 24.82 -51.18
C SER A 287 -29.71 25.60 -52.03
N LYS A 288 -29.47 26.89 -52.23
CA LYS A 288 -30.22 27.69 -53.18
C LYS A 288 -29.95 27.17 -54.60
N PRO A 289 -30.99 27.05 -55.47
CA PRO A 289 -30.77 26.73 -56.88
C PRO A 289 -30.13 27.94 -57.59
N LYS A 290 -29.10 27.65 -58.40
CA LYS A 290 -28.55 28.61 -59.36
C LYS A 290 -29.53 28.76 -60.52
N THR A 291 -29.99 29.95 -60.75
CA THR A 291 -30.51 30.47 -62.09
C THR A 291 -29.33 30.96 -62.87
#